data_68859a1f17fa16cb9a403bb6e1db2968
#
_entry.id   68859a1f17fa16cb9a403bb6e1db2968
#
_cell.length_a   1.000
_cell.length_b   1.000
_cell.length_c   1.000
_cell.angle_alpha   90.00
_cell.angle_beta   90.00
_cell.angle_gamma   90.00
#
_symmetry.space_group_name_H-M   'P 1'
#
loop_
_entity.id
_entity.type
_entity.pdbx_description
1 polymer ?
#
loop_
_entity_poly.entity_id
_entity_poly.type
_entity_poly.pdbx_seq_one_letter_code
_entity_poly.pdbx_strand_id
1 'polypeptide(L)'
;FIIKIQRKIMRIFSVYYVPTKIQRLNESKYTTNSHLGMTEQRLSYQDKIVKQFNNTNNLVYFNSCPKIVEILKKLFTDENLKFNFLDFGGESIDFYLYLKKKFKNINYFVHNKKEINQDFKKLKEKYKFENITVLENFDEISKNKYDFIFFGSVIQYMENYEQILSIATKISKKYIFFSGTHFFSKDLNEKQKIIVRQVNFLPSRIYCYFFNFNNFLEIFISNKFNVISKDKNVVGKVNYNNFGSSLGDITYTDL
;
A
#
# COMPACT_ATOMS: atom_id res chain seq x y z
N PHE A 1 -14.09 -18.29 -5.40
CA PHE A 1 -15.10 -17.84 -6.36
C PHE A 1 -16.20 -17.03 -5.67
N ILE A 2 -16.88 -17.58 -4.67
CA ILE A 2 -17.97 -16.94 -3.92
C ILE A 2 -17.55 -15.58 -3.33
N ILE A 3 -16.38 -15.48 -2.70
CA ILE A 3 -15.86 -14.23 -2.13
C ILE A 3 -15.66 -13.15 -3.20
N LYS A 4 -15.20 -13.51 -4.40
CA LYS A 4 -15.07 -12.54 -5.51
C LYS A 4 -16.42 -12.02 -5.98
N ILE A 5 -17.43 -12.88 -6.06
CA ILE A 5 -18.81 -12.49 -6.41
C ILE A 5 -19.38 -11.59 -5.34
N GLN A 6 -19.28 -11.96 -4.07
CA GLN A 6 -19.75 -11.16 -2.94
C GLN A 6 -19.15 -9.75 -2.96
N ARG A 7 -17.82 -9.64 -3.11
CA ARG A 7 -17.13 -8.34 -3.20
C ARG A 7 -17.63 -7.50 -4.38
N LYS A 8 -17.88 -8.13 -5.53
CA LYS A 8 -18.43 -7.42 -6.71
C LYS A 8 -19.82 -6.87 -6.42
N ILE A 9 -20.69 -7.68 -5.84
CA ILE A 9 -22.05 -7.26 -5.45
C ILE A 9 -21.99 -6.10 -4.45
N MET A 10 -21.18 -6.22 -3.40
CA MET A 10 -21.05 -5.18 -2.37
C MET A 10 -20.53 -3.85 -2.92
N ARG A 11 -19.65 -3.88 -3.93
CA ARG A 11 -19.16 -2.67 -4.60
C ARG A 11 -20.24 -2.00 -5.44
N ILE A 12 -21.08 -2.79 -6.12
CA ILE A 12 -22.19 -2.27 -6.95
C ILE A 12 -23.25 -1.60 -6.07
N PHE A 13 -23.60 -2.21 -4.95
CA PHE A 13 -24.64 -1.70 -4.04
C PHE A 13 -24.14 -0.71 -2.99
N SER A 14 -22.93 -0.15 -3.14
CA SER A 14 -22.37 0.84 -2.22
C SER A 14 -22.26 0.37 -0.75
N VAL A 15 -22.17 -0.93 -0.51
CA VAL A 15 -22.01 -1.51 0.84
C VAL A 15 -20.60 -2.00 1.13
N TYR A 16 -19.68 -1.82 0.19
CA TYR A 16 -18.28 -2.22 0.37
C TYR A 16 -17.55 -1.27 1.33
N TYR A 17 -17.81 0.03 1.22
CA TYR A 17 -17.39 1.04 2.18
C TYR A 17 -18.63 1.67 2.80
N VAL A 18 -18.68 1.74 4.12
CA VAL A 18 -19.85 2.23 4.86
C VAL A 18 -19.40 3.26 5.90
N PRO A 19 -20.03 4.43 5.96
CA PRO A 19 -19.79 5.41 7.01
C PRO A 19 -19.88 4.79 8.40
N THR A 20 -19.08 5.29 9.35
CA THR A 20 -19.08 4.81 10.73
C THR A 20 -19.05 5.98 11.72
N LYS A 21 -19.51 5.72 12.95
CA LYS A 21 -19.42 6.66 14.07
C LYS A 21 -18.14 6.47 14.89
N ILE A 22 -17.30 5.49 14.57
CA ILE A 22 -16.02 5.24 15.24
C ILE A 22 -15.09 6.44 15.02
N GLN A 23 -14.42 6.90 16.07
CA GLN A 23 -13.53 8.06 16.02
C GLN A 23 -12.05 7.68 15.85
N ARG A 24 -11.67 6.47 16.28
CA ARG A 24 -10.30 5.95 16.16
C ARG A 24 -10.28 4.54 15.56
N LEU A 25 -9.27 4.22 14.76
CA LEU A 25 -9.15 2.91 14.13
C LEU A 25 -8.99 1.77 15.15
N ASN A 26 -8.27 2.02 16.23
CA ASN A 26 -8.01 1.04 17.29
C ASN A 26 -9.25 0.75 18.17
N GLU A 27 -10.30 1.57 18.13
CA GLU A 27 -11.58 1.31 18.80
C GLU A 27 -12.36 0.18 18.13
N SER A 28 -11.95 -0.21 16.92
CA SER A 28 -12.62 -1.28 16.21
C SER A 28 -12.26 -2.63 16.85
N LYS A 29 -13.26 -3.31 17.42
CA LYS A 29 -13.14 -4.70 17.91
C LYS A 29 -12.84 -5.73 16.79
N TYR A 30 -12.87 -5.29 15.55
CA TYR A 30 -12.72 -6.10 14.35
C TYR A 30 -11.43 -5.74 13.60
N THR A 31 -10.30 -5.97 14.26
CA THR A 31 -9.04 -6.01 13.51
C THR A 31 -9.07 -7.23 12.61
N THR A 32 -8.90 -7.03 11.33
CA THR A 32 -8.83 -8.15 10.40
C THR A 32 -7.52 -8.86 10.57
N ASN A 33 -7.52 -9.87 11.38
CA ASN A 33 -6.54 -10.94 11.28
C ASN A 33 -6.82 -11.88 10.09
N SER A 34 -7.80 -11.58 9.26
CA SER A 34 -8.18 -12.46 8.15
C SER A 34 -7.10 -12.69 7.10
N HIS A 35 -6.15 -11.76 6.97
CA HIS A 35 -4.94 -11.98 6.18
C HIS A 35 -3.83 -12.69 6.98
N LEU A 36 -3.86 -12.64 8.31
CA LEU A 36 -2.86 -13.23 9.19
C LEU A 36 -3.14 -14.69 9.54
N GLY A 37 -4.40 -15.13 9.51
CA GLY A 37 -4.82 -16.50 9.82
C GLY A 37 -4.36 -17.58 8.86
N MET A 38 -3.53 -17.21 7.86
CA MET A 38 -3.03 -18.12 6.83
C MET A 38 -1.51 -18.07 6.69
N THR A 39 -0.76 -17.95 7.79
CA THR A 39 0.70 -17.78 7.75
C THR A 39 1.40 -18.86 6.92
N GLU A 40 1.05 -20.13 7.14
CA GLU A 40 1.63 -21.24 6.35
C GLU A 40 1.19 -21.20 4.89
N GLN A 41 -0.07 -20.92 4.62
CA GLN A 41 -0.57 -20.80 3.25
C GLN A 41 0.04 -19.61 2.53
N ARG A 42 0.25 -18.48 3.24
CA ARG A 42 0.89 -17.30 2.68
C ARG A 42 2.33 -17.58 2.29
N LEU A 43 3.13 -18.16 3.21
CA LEU A 43 4.52 -18.51 2.93
C LEU A 43 4.63 -19.52 1.79
N SER A 44 3.78 -20.56 1.79
CA SER A 44 3.70 -21.53 0.69
C SER A 44 3.35 -20.87 -0.65
N TYR A 45 2.46 -19.90 -0.65
CA TYR A 45 2.10 -19.14 -1.85
C TYR A 45 3.28 -18.31 -2.36
N GLN A 46 3.97 -17.60 -1.47
CA GLN A 46 5.17 -16.82 -1.80
C GLN A 46 6.30 -17.74 -2.35
N ASP A 47 6.47 -18.89 -1.76
CA ASP A 47 7.43 -19.90 -2.22
C ASP A 47 7.13 -20.40 -3.64
N LYS A 48 5.85 -20.60 -3.97
CA LYS A 48 5.42 -20.94 -5.33
C LYS A 48 5.74 -19.84 -6.34
N ILE A 49 5.56 -18.58 -5.96
CA ILE A 49 5.90 -17.43 -6.80
C ILE A 49 7.39 -17.44 -7.12
N VAL A 50 8.26 -17.61 -6.11
CA VAL A 50 9.72 -17.65 -6.33
C VAL A 50 10.12 -18.81 -7.22
N LYS A 51 9.59 -20.02 -6.97
CA LYS A 51 9.86 -21.21 -7.81
C LYS A 51 9.43 -20.99 -9.25
N GLN A 52 8.24 -20.45 -9.47
CA GLN A 52 7.75 -20.15 -10.81
C GLN A 52 8.64 -19.12 -11.50
N PHE A 53 9.02 -18.07 -10.81
CA PHE A 53 9.92 -17.06 -11.35
C PHE A 53 11.28 -17.64 -11.76
N ASN A 54 11.88 -18.46 -10.90
CA ASN A 54 13.17 -19.10 -11.18
C ASN A 54 13.11 -20.06 -12.39
N ASN A 55 11.98 -20.75 -12.58
CA ASN A 55 11.82 -21.73 -13.65
C ASN A 55 11.48 -21.09 -15.00
N THR A 56 10.71 -20.01 -15.01
CA THR A 56 10.15 -19.45 -16.25
C THR A 56 10.68 -18.05 -16.58
N ASN A 57 11.39 -17.43 -15.66
CA ASN A 57 11.73 -16.00 -15.69
C ASN A 57 10.50 -15.09 -15.95
N ASN A 58 9.29 -15.61 -15.77
CA ASN A 58 8.04 -14.89 -15.89
C ASN A 58 7.46 -14.64 -14.52
N LEU A 59 7.11 -13.39 -14.24
CA LEU A 59 6.38 -13.03 -13.05
C LEU A 59 4.90 -13.25 -13.29
N VAL A 60 4.32 -14.02 -12.40
CA VAL A 60 2.87 -13.97 -12.24
C VAL A 60 2.52 -12.56 -11.84
N TYR A 61 1.74 -11.97 -12.63
CA TYR A 61 1.28 -10.61 -12.70
C TYR A 61 1.13 -9.90 -11.34
N PHE A 62 1.87 -8.84 -11.16
CA PHE A 62 1.70 -7.90 -10.06
C PHE A 62 0.44 -7.06 -10.28
N ASN A 63 -0.66 -7.47 -9.65
CA ASN A 63 -1.99 -6.91 -9.88
C ASN A 63 -2.31 -5.65 -9.07
N SER A 64 -1.54 -5.34 -8.04
CA SER A 64 -1.95 -4.32 -7.08
C SER A 64 -1.67 -2.89 -7.52
N CYS A 65 -0.65 -2.66 -8.35
CA CYS A 65 -0.37 -1.34 -8.90
C CYS A 65 0.41 -1.41 -10.22
N PRO A 66 -0.25 -1.68 -11.36
CA PRO A 66 0.43 -1.71 -12.66
C PRO A 66 1.12 -0.38 -13.00
N LYS A 67 0.61 0.71 -12.47
CA LYS A 67 1.10 2.05 -12.74
C LYS A 67 2.47 2.34 -12.11
N ILE A 68 2.78 1.76 -10.95
CA ILE A 68 4.11 1.95 -10.34
C ILE A 68 5.23 1.52 -11.28
N VAL A 69 5.00 0.47 -12.04
CA VAL A 69 5.96 -0.06 -13.01
C VAL A 69 6.24 0.95 -14.12
N GLU A 70 5.20 1.57 -14.64
CA GLU A 70 5.33 2.61 -15.67
C GLU A 70 6.03 3.84 -15.12
N ILE A 71 5.68 4.25 -13.90
CA ILE A 71 6.31 5.38 -13.22
C ILE A 71 7.79 5.09 -12.98
N LEU A 72 8.13 3.93 -12.41
CA LEU A 72 9.53 3.56 -12.17
C LEU A 72 10.35 3.51 -13.46
N LYS A 73 9.79 3.01 -14.57
CA LYS A 73 10.46 3.03 -15.88
C LYS A 73 10.72 4.43 -16.40
N LYS A 74 9.81 5.38 -16.15
CA LYS A 74 9.98 6.79 -16.54
C LYS A 74 10.99 7.53 -15.67
N LEU A 75 10.98 7.26 -14.36
CA LEU A 75 11.83 7.95 -13.39
C LEU A 75 13.26 7.38 -13.33
N PHE A 76 13.42 6.09 -13.59
CA PHE A 76 14.68 5.35 -13.52
C PHE A 76 14.94 4.66 -14.87
N THR A 77 15.47 5.42 -15.82
CA THR A 77 15.72 4.93 -17.18
C THR A 77 16.96 4.04 -17.26
N ASP A 78 17.95 4.24 -16.39
CA ASP A 78 19.15 3.43 -16.30
C ASP A 78 18.90 2.18 -15.43
N GLU A 79 18.90 1.00 -16.07
CA GLU A 79 18.71 -0.29 -15.39
C GLU A 79 19.87 -0.67 -14.45
N ASN A 80 21.01 -0.01 -14.57
CA ASN A 80 22.18 -0.21 -13.72
C ASN A 80 22.25 0.78 -12.56
N LEU A 81 21.32 1.73 -12.51
CA LEU A 81 21.27 2.71 -11.42
C LEU A 81 21.09 1.99 -10.07
N LYS A 82 21.97 2.32 -9.13
CA LYS A 82 21.81 1.89 -7.75
C LYS A 82 20.86 2.82 -7.03
N PHE A 83 19.74 2.29 -6.54
CA PHE A 83 18.79 3.08 -5.76
C PHE A 83 18.18 2.28 -4.62
N ASN A 84 17.78 3.00 -3.58
CA ASN A 84 17.11 2.47 -2.41
C ASN A 84 15.60 2.59 -2.58
N PHE A 85 14.91 1.46 -2.57
CA PHE A 85 13.46 1.38 -2.66
C PHE A 85 12.88 0.89 -1.34
N LEU A 86 11.98 1.67 -0.72
CA LEU A 86 11.24 1.26 0.47
C LEU A 86 9.82 0.85 0.07
N ASP A 87 9.47 -0.42 0.28
CA ASP A 87 8.11 -0.95 0.20
C ASP A 87 7.49 -0.96 1.60
N PHE A 88 6.75 0.10 1.90
CA PHE A 88 6.08 0.25 3.18
C PHE A 88 4.72 -0.44 3.15
N GLY A 89 4.56 -1.51 3.92
CA GLY A 89 3.40 -2.39 3.90
C GLY A 89 3.48 -3.49 2.84
N GLY A 90 4.66 -3.76 2.29
CA GLY A 90 4.88 -4.82 1.30
C GLY A 90 4.45 -6.19 1.82
N GLU A 91 3.59 -6.88 1.07
CA GLU A 91 3.04 -8.19 1.45
C GLU A 91 3.56 -9.35 0.60
N SER A 92 4.07 -9.06 -0.60
CA SER A 92 4.38 -10.08 -1.58
C SER A 92 5.77 -9.94 -2.17
N ILE A 93 6.47 -11.08 -2.30
CA ILE A 93 7.81 -11.19 -2.87
C ILE A 93 7.84 -10.92 -4.38
N ASP A 94 6.70 -11.06 -5.08
CA ASP A 94 6.61 -10.86 -6.52
C ASP A 94 7.01 -9.45 -6.94
N PHE A 95 6.71 -8.44 -6.11
CA PHE A 95 7.11 -7.08 -6.37
C PHE A 95 8.63 -6.89 -6.34
N TYR A 96 9.30 -7.46 -5.34
CA TYR A 96 10.76 -7.48 -5.30
C TYR A 96 11.35 -8.19 -6.52
N LEU A 97 10.83 -9.36 -6.87
CA LEU A 97 11.32 -10.14 -8.02
C LEU A 97 11.16 -9.36 -9.32
N TYR A 98 10.02 -8.68 -9.47
CA TYR A 98 9.76 -7.82 -10.62
C TYR A 98 10.78 -6.69 -10.71
N LEU A 99 11.01 -5.96 -9.61
CA LEU A 99 11.93 -4.84 -9.56
C LEU A 99 13.37 -5.31 -9.80
N LYS A 100 13.78 -6.42 -9.19
CA LYS A 100 15.12 -6.99 -9.38
C LYS A 100 15.37 -7.42 -10.82
N LYS A 101 14.35 -7.96 -11.51
CA LYS A 101 14.46 -8.29 -12.94
C LYS A 101 14.69 -7.04 -13.78
N LYS A 102 14.09 -5.92 -13.41
CA LYS A 102 14.15 -4.68 -14.18
C LYS A 102 15.38 -3.82 -13.81
N PHE A 103 15.76 -3.83 -12.53
CA PHE A 103 16.84 -3.00 -11.97
C PHE A 103 17.86 -3.87 -11.25
N LYS A 104 19.01 -4.08 -11.85
CA LYS A 104 20.04 -5.00 -11.34
C LYS A 104 20.57 -4.61 -9.96
N ASN A 105 20.70 -3.32 -9.70
CA ASN A 105 21.35 -2.75 -8.51
C ASN A 105 20.36 -2.13 -7.50
N ILE A 106 19.11 -2.63 -7.46
CA ILE A 106 18.13 -2.17 -6.47
C ILE A 106 18.49 -2.70 -5.08
N ASN A 107 18.47 -1.82 -4.08
CA ASN A 107 18.41 -2.16 -2.67
C ASN A 107 16.93 -2.10 -2.25
N TYR A 108 16.33 -3.24 -1.99
CA TYR A 108 14.91 -3.34 -1.64
C TYR A 108 14.76 -3.45 -0.13
N PHE A 109 14.13 -2.45 0.45
CA PHE A 109 13.77 -2.41 1.87
C PHE A 109 12.27 -2.68 2.00
N VAL A 110 11.89 -3.55 2.91
CA VAL A 110 10.49 -3.85 3.18
C VAL A 110 10.19 -3.73 4.66
N HIS A 111 9.06 -3.12 4.97
CA HIS A 111 8.52 -3.03 6.33
C HIS A 111 7.05 -3.40 6.34
N ASN A 112 6.66 -4.28 7.25
CA ASN A 112 5.28 -4.66 7.49
C ASN A 112 5.12 -5.16 8.94
N LYS A 113 3.95 -5.72 9.27
CA LYS A 113 3.72 -6.42 10.53
C LYS A 113 4.71 -7.56 10.72
N LYS A 114 4.99 -7.89 11.97
CA LYS A 114 6.00 -8.88 12.39
C LYS A 114 5.89 -10.20 11.62
N GLU A 115 4.67 -10.71 11.43
CA GLU A 115 4.42 -12.01 10.77
C GLU A 115 4.80 -11.97 9.29
N ILE A 116 4.56 -10.85 8.62
CA ILE A 116 4.92 -10.66 7.20
C ILE A 116 6.42 -10.46 7.07
N ASN A 117 7.03 -9.68 7.96
CA ASN A 117 8.48 -9.52 8.02
C ASN A 117 9.19 -10.86 8.20
N GLN A 118 8.66 -11.75 9.05
CA GLN A 118 9.20 -13.09 9.24
C GLN A 118 9.15 -13.93 7.94
N ASP A 119 8.09 -13.81 7.16
CA ASP A 119 8.01 -14.51 5.87
C ASP A 119 9.08 -14.00 4.89
N PHE A 120 9.27 -12.68 4.80
CA PHE A 120 10.34 -12.12 3.98
C PHE A 120 11.73 -12.58 4.42
N LYS A 121 11.99 -12.68 5.74
CA LYS A 121 13.25 -13.21 6.27
C LYS A 121 13.48 -14.66 5.85
N LYS A 122 12.46 -15.52 6.04
CA LYS A 122 12.52 -16.92 5.62
C LYS A 122 12.78 -17.09 4.12
N LEU A 123 12.11 -16.28 3.29
CA LEU A 123 12.34 -16.29 1.84
C LEU A 123 13.73 -15.79 1.47
N LYS A 124 14.18 -14.71 2.12
CA LYS A 124 15.54 -14.17 1.93
C LYS A 124 16.61 -15.23 2.22
N GLU A 125 16.52 -15.90 3.35
CA GLU A 125 17.45 -16.96 3.74
C GLU A 125 17.40 -18.16 2.77
N LYS A 126 16.20 -18.65 2.48
CA LYS A 126 15.97 -19.82 1.62
C LYS A 126 16.51 -19.61 0.20
N TYR A 127 16.28 -18.43 -0.38
CA TYR A 127 16.63 -18.12 -1.77
C TYR A 127 17.87 -17.24 -1.92
N LYS A 128 18.54 -16.94 -0.81
CA LYS A 128 19.76 -16.11 -0.77
C LYS A 128 19.58 -14.75 -1.45
N PHE A 129 18.48 -14.07 -1.15
CA PHE A 129 18.21 -12.74 -1.68
C PHE A 129 19.05 -11.68 -0.95
N GLU A 130 20.19 -11.31 -1.50
CA GLU A 130 21.14 -10.38 -0.87
C GLU A 130 20.58 -8.94 -0.79
N ASN A 131 19.82 -8.51 -1.78
CA ASN A 131 19.37 -7.13 -1.92
C ASN A 131 18.05 -6.82 -1.19
N ILE A 132 17.53 -7.74 -0.37
CA ILE A 132 16.38 -7.50 0.51
C ILE A 132 16.86 -7.15 1.91
N THR A 133 16.37 -6.05 2.44
CA THR A 133 16.51 -5.68 3.85
C THR A 133 15.13 -5.61 4.48
N VAL A 134 14.86 -6.44 5.48
CA VAL A 134 13.61 -6.42 6.24
C VAL A 134 13.79 -5.50 7.44
N LEU A 135 12.95 -4.47 7.53
CA LEU A 135 12.99 -3.47 8.59
C LEU A 135 11.93 -3.80 9.64
N GLU A 136 12.33 -3.90 10.91
CA GLU A 136 11.42 -4.33 11.97
C GLU A 136 10.64 -3.19 12.61
N ASN A 137 11.20 -1.99 12.62
CA ASN A 137 10.63 -0.84 13.33
C ASN A 137 10.97 0.50 12.65
N PHE A 138 10.36 1.56 13.15
CA PHE A 138 10.55 2.91 12.61
C PHE A 138 11.96 3.46 12.81
N ASP A 139 12.68 3.04 13.84
CA ASP A 139 14.05 3.48 14.05
C ASP A 139 14.97 2.96 12.96
N GLU A 140 14.78 1.70 12.54
CA GLU A 140 15.50 1.13 11.41
C GLU A 140 15.16 1.82 10.09
N ILE A 141 13.87 2.14 9.87
CA ILE A 141 13.42 2.88 8.70
C ILE A 141 14.10 4.24 8.65
N SER A 142 14.14 4.96 9.78
CA SER A 142 14.63 6.33 9.87
C SER A 142 16.16 6.46 9.71
N LYS A 143 16.91 5.38 9.90
CA LYS A 143 18.37 5.35 9.72
C LYS A 143 18.83 5.42 8.26
N ASN A 144 17.91 5.16 7.34
CA ASN A 144 18.20 5.08 5.92
C ASN A 144 17.57 6.25 5.16
N LYS A 145 18.08 6.52 3.96
CA LYS A 145 17.47 7.43 2.99
C LYS A 145 17.08 6.64 1.75
N TYR A 146 15.89 6.92 1.22
CA TYR A 146 15.32 6.16 0.11
C TYR A 146 15.12 7.06 -1.10
N ASP A 147 15.48 6.56 -2.26
CA ASP A 147 15.24 7.25 -3.53
C ASP A 147 13.78 7.16 -3.94
N PHE A 148 13.10 6.10 -3.53
CA PHE A 148 11.68 5.88 -3.74
C PHE A 148 11.03 5.22 -2.52
N ILE A 149 9.93 5.80 -2.02
CA ILE A 149 9.11 5.23 -0.95
C ILE A 149 7.74 4.89 -1.54
N PHE A 150 7.32 3.66 -1.37
CA PHE A 150 6.06 3.14 -1.87
C PHE A 150 5.11 2.77 -0.72
N PHE A 151 3.89 3.31 -0.78
CA PHE A 151 2.78 2.96 0.09
C PHE A 151 1.70 2.27 -0.74
N GLY A 152 1.75 0.94 -0.80
CA GLY A 152 0.82 0.13 -1.58
C GLY A 152 -0.50 -0.13 -0.84
N SER A 153 -1.47 0.77 -0.93
CA SER A 153 -2.79 0.63 -0.28
C SER A 153 -2.73 0.37 1.23
N VAL A 154 -1.77 0.97 1.93
CA VAL A 154 -1.50 0.68 3.34
C VAL A 154 -1.78 1.86 4.27
N ILE A 155 -1.48 3.09 3.85
CA ILE A 155 -1.49 4.27 4.73
C ILE A 155 -2.87 4.53 5.38
N GLN A 156 -3.94 4.18 4.69
CA GLN A 156 -5.31 4.33 5.19
C GLN A 156 -5.64 3.41 6.38
N TYR A 157 -4.82 2.42 6.68
CA TYR A 157 -5.02 1.49 7.80
C TYR A 157 -4.12 1.80 9.01
N MET A 158 -3.32 2.88 8.93
CA MET A 158 -2.35 3.22 9.96
C MET A 158 -2.90 4.31 10.88
N GLU A 159 -3.06 3.99 12.19
CA GLU A 159 -3.53 4.95 13.19
C GLU A 159 -2.60 6.17 13.28
N ASN A 160 -1.31 5.94 13.23
CA ASN A 160 -0.25 6.95 13.33
C ASN A 160 0.24 7.46 11.97
N TYR A 161 -0.65 7.51 10.96
CA TYR A 161 -0.29 7.88 9.59
C TYR A 161 0.44 9.23 9.50
N GLU A 162 0.08 10.22 10.32
CA GLU A 162 0.72 11.55 10.32
C GLU A 162 2.21 11.47 10.68
N GLN A 163 2.54 10.69 11.71
CA GLN A 163 3.91 10.43 12.08
C GLN A 163 4.68 9.70 10.97
N ILE A 164 4.03 8.70 10.35
CA ILE A 164 4.61 7.94 9.23
C ILE A 164 4.91 8.86 8.05
N LEU A 165 3.97 9.73 7.67
CA LEU A 165 4.15 10.68 6.58
C LEU A 165 5.23 11.71 6.90
N SER A 166 5.28 12.22 8.14
CA SER A 166 6.35 13.12 8.59
C SER A 166 7.73 12.46 8.53
N ILE A 167 7.84 11.17 8.88
CA ILE A 167 9.08 10.42 8.72
C ILE A 167 9.40 10.26 7.23
N ALA A 168 8.43 9.84 6.42
CA ALA A 168 8.63 9.61 4.99
C ALA A 168 9.16 10.85 4.25
N THR A 169 8.62 12.04 4.57
CA THR A 169 9.12 13.29 3.97
C THR A 169 10.58 13.60 4.34
N LYS A 170 11.00 13.21 5.54
CA LYS A 170 12.39 13.43 6.01
C LYS A 170 13.39 12.44 5.43
N ILE A 171 12.96 11.19 5.16
CA ILE A 171 13.86 10.12 4.71
C ILE A 171 13.82 9.91 3.19
N SER A 172 12.83 10.46 2.49
CA SER A 172 12.78 10.42 1.03
C SER A 172 13.82 11.37 0.43
N LYS A 173 14.59 10.88 -0.53
CA LYS A 173 15.52 11.68 -1.33
C LYS A 173 14.84 12.30 -2.56
N LYS A 174 13.85 11.58 -3.14
CA LYS A 174 13.28 11.98 -4.43
C LYS A 174 11.78 11.79 -4.50
N TYR A 175 11.28 10.57 -4.34
CA TYR A 175 9.90 10.24 -4.68
C TYR A 175 9.20 9.51 -3.53
N ILE A 176 7.92 9.86 -3.34
CA ILE A 176 6.98 9.14 -2.49
C ILE A 176 5.76 8.84 -3.35
N PHE A 177 5.32 7.58 -3.36
CA PHE A 177 4.18 7.16 -4.16
C PHE A 177 3.15 6.41 -3.31
N PHE A 178 1.92 6.87 -3.40
CA PHE A 178 0.76 6.24 -2.77
C PHE A 178 -0.08 5.55 -3.83
N SER A 179 -0.28 4.26 -3.70
CA SER A 179 -1.22 3.53 -4.55
C SER A 179 -2.47 3.19 -3.79
N GLY A 180 -3.62 3.39 -4.44
CA GLY A 180 -4.88 2.93 -3.90
C GLY A 180 -5.25 3.56 -2.56
N THR A 181 -5.16 4.87 -2.47
CA THR A 181 -5.57 5.64 -1.30
C THR A 181 -6.89 6.37 -1.56
N HIS A 182 -7.78 6.39 -0.57
CA HIS A 182 -9.08 7.03 -0.68
C HIS A 182 -9.01 8.49 -0.26
N PHE A 183 -9.48 9.36 -1.15
CA PHE A 183 -9.58 10.79 -0.90
C PHE A 183 -11.00 11.29 -1.10
N PHE A 184 -11.40 12.29 -0.32
CA PHE A 184 -12.60 13.08 -0.53
C PHE A 184 -12.24 14.56 -0.74
N SER A 185 -13.10 15.29 -1.48
CA SER A 185 -12.79 16.65 -1.92
C SER A 185 -13.38 17.75 -1.03
N LYS A 186 -14.48 17.46 -0.32
CA LYS A 186 -15.19 18.47 0.46
C LYS A 186 -14.43 18.86 1.72
N ASP A 187 -14.33 20.14 1.97
CA ASP A 187 -13.90 20.65 3.26
C ASP A 187 -14.99 20.38 4.31
N LEU A 188 -14.62 19.71 5.39
CA LEU A 188 -15.50 19.32 6.48
C LEU A 188 -15.13 20.04 7.78
N ASN A 189 -14.93 21.36 7.74
CA ASN A 189 -14.63 22.15 8.92
C ASN A 189 -13.49 21.52 9.75
N GLU A 190 -12.29 21.50 9.18
CA GLU A 190 -11.05 20.96 9.78
C GLU A 190 -10.93 19.44 9.86
N LYS A 191 -11.91 18.67 9.42
CA LYS A 191 -11.76 17.21 9.39
C LYS A 191 -10.82 16.76 8.26
N GLN A 192 -9.61 16.46 8.64
CA GLN A 192 -8.58 15.96 7.71
C GLN A 192 -8.86 14.54 7.21
N LYS A 193 -9.65 13.77 7.94
CA LYS A 193 -9.97 12.37 7.66
C LYS A 193 -11.31 11.95 8.24
N ILE A 194 -11.88 10.91 7.66
CA ILE A 194 -13.01 10.18 8.25
C ILE A 194 -12.66 8.69 8.35
N ILE A 195 -13.30 8.00 9.31
CA ILE A 195 -13.19 6.54 9.41
C ILE A 195 -14.36 5.90 8.67
N VAL A 196 -14.02 4.92 7.86
CA VAL A 196 -14.96 4.16 7.04
C VAL A 196 -14.80 2.67 7.33
N ARG A 197 -15.91 1.95 7.41
CA ARG A 197 -15.91 0.51 7.52
C ARG A 197 -15.83 -0.12 6.13
N GLN A 198 -14.79 -0.87 5.87
CA GLN A 198 -14.62 -1.67 4.65
C GLN A 198 -15.09 -3.10 4.93
N VAL A 199 -15.96 -3.63 4.10
CA VAL A 199 -16.47 -5.00 4.20
C VAL A 199 -15.85 -5.85 3.10
N ASN A 200 -14.78 -6.57 3.43
CA ASN A 200 -14.07 -7.40 2.46
C ASN A 200 -14.82 -8.69 2.11
N PHE A 201 -15.33 -9.37 3.13
CA PHE A 201 -16.24 -10.52 3.05
C PHE A 201 -16.88 -10.71 4.43
N LEU A 202 -18.13 -11.11 4.48
CA LEU A 202 -18.82 -11.31 5.74
C LEU A 202 -18.30 -12.58 6.45
N PRO A 203 -18.13 -12.55 7.78
CA PRO A 203 -18.35 -11.42 8.69
C PRO A 203 -17.17 -10.45 8.85
N SER A 204 -16.11 -10.61 8.08
CA SER A 204 -14.87 -9.84 8.21
C SER A 204 -15.03 -8.38 7.81
N ARG A 205 -14.56 -7.48 8.65
CA ARG A 205 -14.64 -6.02 8.48
C ARG A 205 -13.30 -5.39 8.81
N ILE A 206 -12.92 -4.37 8.05
CA ILE A 206 -11.76 -3.53 8.33
C ILE A 206 -12.24 -2.08 8.45
N TYR A 207 -11.56 -1.31 9.24
CA TYR A 207 -11.75 0.13 9.27
C TYR A 207 -10.55 0.81 8.62
N CYS A 208 -10.82 1.85 7.84
CA CYS A 208 -9.78 2.61 7.16
C CYS A 208 -10.13 4.10 7.15
N TYR A 209 -9.12 4.91 6.93
CA TYR A 209 -9.29 6.33 6.69
C TYR A 209 -9.65 6.61 5.23
N PHE A 210 -10.56 7.57 5.03
CA PHE A 210 -10.63 8.38 3.83
C PHE A 210 -10.08 9.75 4.20
N PHE A 211 -9.12 10.25 3.44
CA PHE A 211 -8.44 11.50 3.73
C PHE A 211 -9.04 12.66 2.96
N ASN A 212 -9.07 13.86 3.54
CA ASN A 212 -9.26 15.06 2.76
C ASN A 212 -8.04 15.26 1.85
N PHE A 213 -8.28 15.43 0.54
CA PHE A 213 -7.22 15.48 -0.44
C PHE A 213 -6.25 16.65 -0.21
N ASN A 214 -6.79 17.85 0.03
CA ASN A 214 -5.98 19.05 0.20
C ASN A 214 -5.13 18.97 1.48
N ASN A 215 -5.74 18.59 2.61
CA ASN A 215 -5.03 18.47 3.88
C ASN A 215 -3.95 17.37 3.84
N PHE A 216 -4.21 16.29 3.10
CA PHE A 216 -3.19 15.25 2.89
C PHE A 216 -2.01 15.79 2.09
N LEU A 217 -2.25 16.56 1.04
CA LEU A 217 -1.19 17.18 0.23
C LEU A 217 -0.39 18.23 0.98
N GLU A 218 -1.00 19.00 1.87
CA GLU A 218 -0.30 20.04 2.65
C GLU A 218 0.90 19.47 3.43
N ILE A 219 0.81 18.23 3.91
CA ILE A 219 1.91 17.54 4.60
C ILE A 219 3.15 17.47 3.69
N PHE A 220 2.96 17.29 2.39
CA PHE A 220 4.05 17.16 1.42
C PHE A 220 4.49 18.50 0.89
N ILE A 221 3.57 19.40 0.55
CA ILE A 221 3.86 20.73 0.05
C ILE A 221 4.68 21.54 1.07
N SER A 222 4.32 21.47 2.35
CA SER A 222 5.08 22.11 3.44
C SER A 222 6.51 21.56 3.60
N ASN A 223 6.75 20.34 3.11
CA ASN A 223 8.07 19.72 3.06
C ASN A 223 8.73 19.81 1.66
N LYS A 224 8.28 20.75 0.81
CA LYS A 224 8.83 21.03 -0.52
C LYS A 224 8.67 19.90 -1.56
N PHE A 225 7.69 19.01 -1.37
CA PHE A 225 7.31 18.04 -2.40
C PHE A 225 6.24 18.64 -3.34
N ASN A 226 6.30 18.25 -4.59
CA ASN A 226 5.31 18.59 -5.61
C ASN A 226 4.66 17.32 -6.15
N VAL A 227 3.37 17.43 -6.51
CA VAL A 227 2.66 16.33 -7.17
C VAL A 227 3.12 16.24 -8.62
N ILE A 228 3.66 15.09 -9.01
CA ILE A 228 4.11 14.83 -10.39
C ILE A 228 3.17 13.88 -11.14
N SER A 229 2.32 13.15 -10.43
CA SER A 229 1.30 12.27 -11.01
C SER A 229 0.12 12.13 -10.06
N LYS A 230 -1.09 12.20 -10.60
CA LYS A 230 -2.34 11.91 -9.90
C LYS A 230 -3.27 11.19 -10.85
N ASP A 231 -3.58 9.95 -10.54
CA ASP A 231 -4.41 9.14 -11.39
C ASP A 231 -5.46 8.35 -10.60
N LYS A 232 -6.61 8.16 -11.21
CA LYS A 232 -7.62 7.28 -10.65
C LYS A 232 -7.13 5.84 -10.68
N ASN A 233 -7.09 5.20 -9.52
CA ASN A 233 -6.72 3.79 -9.46
C ASN A 233 -7.78 2.94 -10.16
N VAL A 234 -7.33 2.12 -11.12
CA VAL A 234 -8.22 1.32 -11.98
C VAL A 234 -8.62 -0.02 -11.39
N VAL A 235 -8.02 -0.43 -10.27
CA VAL A 235 -8.18 -1.79 -9.71
C VAL A 235 -9.57 -2.04 -9.12
N GLY A 236 -10.43 -1.04 -9.00
CA GLY A 236 -11.78 -1.28 -8.52
C GLY A 236 -12.75 -0.16 -8.80
N LYS A 237 -13.75 -0.43 -9.61
CA LYS A 237 -14.94 0.41 -9.65
C LYS A 237 -15.68 0.22 -8.32
N VAL A 238 -15.57 1.20 -7.43
CA VAL A 238 -16.30 1.24 -6.17
C VAL A 238 -17.35 2.32 -6.29
N ASN A 239 -18.57 1.99 -5.84
CA ASN A 239 -19.65 2.94 -5.76
C ASN A 239 -19.66 3.55 -4.35
N TYR A 240 -19.67 4.87 -4.27
CA TYR A 240 -19.66 5.65 -3.03
C TYR A 240 -20.98 6.40 -2.80
N ASN A 241 -22.07 6.03 -3.52
CA ASN A 241 -23.35 6.74 -3.46
C ASN A 241 -23.95 6.79 -2.05
N ASN A 242 -23.62 5.83 -1.18
CA ASN A 242 -24.04 5.81 0.22
C ASN A 242 -23.45 6.93 1.09
N PHE A 243 -22.47 7.67 0.58
CA PHE A 243 -21.95 8.86 1.24
C PHE A 243 -22.71 10.14 0.83
N GLY A 244 -23.55 10.06 -0.22
CA GLY A 244 -24.24 11.22 -0.76
C GLY A 244 -23.29 12.34 -1.15
N SER A 245 -23.73 13.59 -0.97
CA SER A 245 -22.90 14.79 -1.18
C SER A 245 -22.10 15.23 0.05
N SER A 246 -22.13 14.43 1.13
CA SER A 246 -21.53 14.81 2.42
C SER A 246 -20.00 14.96 2.35
N LEU A 247 -19.34 14.22 1.46
CA LEU A 247 -17.89 14.21 1.29
C LEU A 247 -17.42 14.87 -0.01
N GLY A 248 -18.34 15.33 -0.86
CA GLY A 248 -18.03 15.73 -2.23
C GLY A 248 -17.59 14.53 -3.08
N ASP A 249 -16.64 14.74 -3.98
CA ASP A 249 -16.12 13.65 -4.81
C ASP A 249 -15.20 12.73 -4.00
N ILE A 250 -15.49 11.45 -4.04
CA ILE A 250 -14.63 10.42 -3.44
C ILE A 250 -13.87 9.72 -4.56
N THR A 251 -12.56 9.65 -4.42
CA THR A 251 -11.67 9.00 -5.39
C THR A 251 -10.80 7.94 -4.73
N TYR A 252 -10.54 6.86 -5.46
CA TYR A 252 -9.49 5.89 -5.14
C TYR A 252 -8.32 6.18 -6.06
N THR A 253 -7.22 6.66 -5.51
CA THR A 253 -6.21 7.42 -6.26
C THR A 253 -4.82 6.81 -6.09
N ASP A 254 -4.05 6.88 -7.16
CA ASP A 254 -2.59 6.74 -7.19
C ASP A 254 -1.97 8.15 -7.25
N LEU A 255 -1.07 8.48 -6.32
CA LEU A 255 -0.49 9.80 -6.11
C LEU A 255 1.03 9.73 -5.97
#